data_439a875229da13bf03829b9deb5f70d8
#
_entry.id   439a875229da13bf03829b9deb5f70d8
#
_cell.length_a   1.000
_cell.length_b   1.000
_cell.length_c   1.000
_cell.angle_alpha   90.00
_cell.angle_beta   90.00
_cell.angle_gamma   90.00
#
_symmetry.space_group_name_H-M   'P 1'
#
loop_
_entity.id
_entity.type
_entity.pdbx_description
1 polymer ?
#
loop_
_entity_poly.entity_id
_entity_poly.type
_entity_poly.pdbx_seq_one_letter_code
_entity_poly.pdbx_strand_id
1 'polypeptide(L)'
;MFLHLGEDTVVRSREVVGIFDIEQTTIGRPTRDFLADAEKGGRVVTVSPELPRSFVVCHHPDRGETVYICQISAATLRKRAGKANLLREEI
;
A
#
# COMPACT_ATOMS: atom_id res chain seq x y z
N MET A 1 2.42 -14.46 -5.97
CA MET A 1 2.25 -14.22 -4.53
C MET A 1 1.38 -12.99 -4.29
N PHE A 2 0.60 -13.01 -3.24
CA PHE A 2 -0.36 -11.95 -2.97
C PHE A 2 -0.13 -11.37 -1.57
N LEU A 3 -0.41 -10.07 -1.43
CA LEU A 3 -0.37 -9.37 -0.16
C LEU A 3 -1.80 -8.96 0.21
N HIS A 4 -2.27 -9.43 1.36
CA HIS A 4 -3.61 -9.11 1.86
C HIS A 4 -3.55 -7.79 2.63
N LEU A 5 -4.31 -6.81 2.18
CA LEU A 5 -4.31 -5.45 2.74
C LEU A 5 -5.41 -5.20 3.77
N GLY A 6 -6.29 -6.16 3.94
CA GLY A 6 -7.44 -6.05 4.85
C GLY A 6 -8.75 -6.19 4.12
N GLU A 7 -9.82 -6.45 4.86
CA GLU A 7 -11.13 -6.70 4.28
C GLU A 7 -11.02 -7.75 3.17
N ASP A 8 -11.52 -7.46 1.99
CA ASP A 8 -11.43 -8.36 0.85
C ASP A 8 -10.38 -7.92 -0.17
N THR A 9 -9.50 -7.01 0.21
CA THR A 9 -8.52 -6.41 -0.70
C THR A 9 -7.21 -7.18 -0.69
N VAL A 10 -6.83 -7.67 -1.87
CA VAL A 10 -5.59 -8.40 -2.08
C VAL A 10 -4.89 -7.81 -3.30
N VAL A 11 -3.57 -7.61 -3.20
CA VAL A 11 -2.77 -7.12 -4.33
C VAL A 11 -1.66 -8.13 -4.63
N ARG A 12 -1.13 -8.06 -5.85
CA ARG A 12 0.02 -8.89 -6.20
C ARG A 12 1.26 -8.29 -5.58
N SER A 13 2.04 -9.10 -4.88
CA SER A 13 3.23 -8.63 -4.19
C SER A 13 4.20 -7.92 -5.14
N ARG A 14 4.32 -8.41 -6.37
CA ARG A 14 5.22 -7.82 -7.37
C ARG A 14 4.81 -6.44 -7.84
N GLU A 15 3.56 -6.04 -7.58
CA GLU A 15 3.05 -4.72 -7.96
C GLU A 15 3.27 -3.68 -6.86
N VAL A 16 3.67 -4.12 -5.67
CA VAL A 16 3.88 -3.22 -4.54
C VAL A 16 5.17 -2.43 -4.73
N VAL A 17 5.05 -1.12 -4.80
CA VAL A 17 6.18 -0.20 -4.90
C VAL A 17 6.69 0.18 -3.51
N GLY A 18 5.77 0.39 -2.57
CA GLY A 18 6.15 0.75 -1.22
C GLY A 18 5.00 0.62 -0.23
N ILE A 19 5.37 0.47 1.04
CA ILE A 19 4.45 0.40 2.17
C ILE A 19 4.88 1.48 3.14
N PHE A 20 3.97 2.40 3.47
CA PHE A 20 4.28 3.61 4.22
C PHE A 20 3.38 3.75 5.44
N ASP A 21 3.97 4.22 6.53
CA ASP A 21 3.27 4.49 7.78
C ASP A 21 2.68 5.89 7.72
N ILE A 22 1.36 6.01 7.80
CA ILE A 22 0.68 7.30 7.75
C ILE A 22 1.08 8.17 8.93
N GLU A 23 1.21 7.58 10.11
CA GLU A 23 1.51 8.36 11.31
C GLU A 23 2.88 9.04 11.27
N GLN A 24 3.82 8.45 10.51
CA GLN A 24 5.17 8.99 10.42
C GLN A 24 5.45 9.76 9.14
N THR A 25 4.87 9.30 8.03
CA THR A 25 5.21 9.85 6.71
C THR A 25 4.29 10.96 6.23
N THR A 26 3.07 11.05 6.74
CA THR A 26 2.12 12.08 6.30
C THR A 26 2.44 13.45 6.87
N ILE A 27 3.42 13.56 7.78
CA ILE A 27 3.85 14.83 8.32
C ILE A 27 4.53 15.68 7.26
N GLY A 28 5.24 15.05 6.33
CA GLY A 28 5.98 15.74 5.29
C GLY A 28 5.08 16.25 4.18
N ARG A 29 5.38 17.46 3.71
CA ARG A 29 4.64 18.09 2.61
C ARG A 29 4.67 17.27 1.32
N PRO A 30 5.83 16.71 0.90
CA PRO A 30 5.85 15.90 -0.33
C PRO A 30 4.92 14.70 -0.27
N THR A 31 4.81 14.04 0.88
CA THR A 31 3.91 12.90 1.06
C THR A 31 2.45 13.33 0.98
N ARG A 32 2.11 14.46 1.60
CA ARG A 32 0.75 15.00 1.54
C ARG A 32 0.37 15.39 0.13
N ASP A 33 1.28 16.00 -0.60
CA ASP A 33 1.05 16.39 -1.99
C ASP A 33 0.84 15.16 -2.87
N PHE A 34 1.64 14.12 -2.65
CA PHE A 34 1.50 12.86 -3.39
C PHE A 34 0.12 12.24 -3.18
N LEU A 35 -0.33 12.17 -1.91
CA LEU A 35 -1.63 11.58 -1.60
C LEU A 35 -2.78 12.43 -2.15
N ALA A 36 -2.65 13.75 -2.09
CA ALA A 36 -3.66 14.65 -2.63
C ALA A 36 -3.78 14.50 -4.15
N ASP A 37 -2.66 14.40 -4.84
CA ASP A 37 -2.64 14.19 -6.29
C ASP A 37 -3.26 12.85 -6.67
N ALA A 38 -2.95 11.80 -5.93
CA ALA A 38 -3.51 10.48 -6.16
C ALA A 38 -5.03 10.50 -5.99
N GLU A 39 -5.51 11.20 -4.97
CA GLU A 39 -6.94 11.33 -4.72
C GLU A 39 -7.64 12.09 -5.83
N LYS A 40 -7.07 13.20 -6.27
CA LYS A 40 -7.61 13.98 -7.38
C LYS A 40 -7.70 13.17 -8.67
N GLY A 41 -6.72 12.29 -8.88
CA GLY A 41 -6.69 11.42 -10.04
C GLY A 41 -7.57 10.18 -9.95
N GLY A 42 -8.29 10.01 -8.84
CA GLY A 42 -9.15 8.83 -8.66
C GLY A 42 -8.37 7.55 -8.46
N ARG A 43 -7.13 7.63 -7.99
CA ARG A 43 -6.24 6.48 -7.82
C ARG A 43 -6.15 5.96 -6.40
N VAL A 44 -6.98 6.45 -5.50
CA VAL A 44 -6.98 6.04 -4.11
C VAL A 44 -8.11 5.06 -3.84
N VAL A 45 -7.77 3.93 -3.22
CA VAL A 45 -8.73 2.93 -2.77
C VAL A 45 -8.66 2.88 -1.25
N THR A 46 -9.78 3.17 -0.58
CA THR A 46 -9.87 3.04 0.87
C THR A 46 -10.29 1.61 1.19
N VAL A 47 -9.38 0.85 1.77
CA VAL A 47 -9.60 -0.58 2.03
C VAL A 47 -10.59 -0.81 3.16
N SER A 48 -10.55 0.05 4.19
CA SER A 48 -11.40 -0.08 5.37
C SER A 48 -11.90 1.30 5.80
N PRO A 49 -13.12 1.39 6.36
CA PRO A 49 -13.63 2.64 6.92
C PRO A 49 -12.97 3.02 8.25
N GLU A 50 -12.19 2.10 8.83
CA GLU A 50 -11.50 2.35 10.08
C GLU A 50 -10.42 3.40 9.94
N LEU A 51 -9.91 3.90 11.06
CA LEU A 51 -8.86 4.91 11.07
C LEU A 51 -7.62 4.38 10.32
N PRO A 52 -7.17 5.09 9.29
CA PRO A 52 -6.04 4.61 8.50
C PRO A 52 -4.72 4.65 9.28
N ARG A 53 -3.90 3.63 9.08
CA ARG A 53 -2.58 3.50 9.72
C ARG A 53 -1.45 3.41 8.73
N SER A 54 -1.74 3.04 7.47
CA SER A 54 -0.73 2.87 6.44
C SER A 54 -1.30 3.15 5.07
N PHE A 55 -0.42 3.35 4.10
CA PHE A 55 -0.83 3.32 2.70
C PHE A 55 0.18 2.51 1.89
N VAL A 56 -0.34 1.86 0.86
CA VAL A 56 0.45 0.99 -0.01
C VAL A 56 0.35 1.53 -1.43
N VAL A 57 1.51 1.75 -2.04
CA VAL A 57 1.57 2.21 -3.43
C VAL A 57 1.83 1.00 -4.31
N CYS A 58 0.96 0.78 -5.28
CA CYS A 58 1.11 -0.30 -6.25
C CYS A 58 1.19 0.27 -7.66
N HIS A 59 1.89 -0.43 -8.53
CA HIS A 59 1.98 -0.08 -9.95
C HIS A 59 1.63 -1.29 -10.79
N HIS A 60 0.69 -1.09 -11.72
CA HIS A 60 0.29 -2.10 -12.68
C HIS A 60 0.68 -1.61 -14.08
N PRO A 61 1.32 -2.46 -14.91
CA PRO A 61 1.79 -2.02 -16.24
C PRO A 61 0.71 -1.39 -17.11
N ASP A 62 -0.52 -1.89 -17.04
CA ASP A 62 -1.61 -1.41 -17.88
C ASP A 62 -2.48 -0.34 -17.22
N ARG A 63 -2.66 -0.42 -15.90
CA ARG A 63 -3.57 0.46 -15.17
C ARG A 63 -2.89 1.60 -14.45
N GLY A 64 -1.56 1.56 -14.38
CA GLY A 64 -0.79 2.58 -13.69
C GLY A 64 -0.78 2.42 -12.18
N GLU A 65 -0.65 3.53 -11.49
CA GLU A 65 -0.43 3.57 -10.05
C GLU A 65 -1.76 3.61 -9.29
N THR A 66 -1.81 2.86 -8.18
CA THR A 66 -2.95 2.87 -7.25
C THR A 66 -2.41 2.97 -5.83
N VAL A 67 -3.09 3.77 -5.01
CA VAL A 67 -2.74 3.96 -3.60
C VAL A 67 -3.84 3.36 -2.74
N TYR A 68 -3.48 2.41 -1.89
CA TYR A 68 -4.42 1.75 -0.99
C TYR A 68 -4.23 2.30 0.42
N ILE A 69 -5.31 2.82 1.00
CA ILE A 69 -5.31 3.33 2.38
C ILE A 69 -5.79 2.21 3.30
N CYS A 70 -4.95 1.78 4.23
CA CYS A 70 -5.17 0.58 5.03
C CYS A 70 -5.21 0.88 6.53
N GLN A 71 -5.97 0.06 7.25
CA GLN A 71 -6.01 0.14 8.71
C GLN A 71 -4.94 -0.75 9.36
N ILE A 72 -4.38 -1.69 8.61
CA ILE A 72 -3.32 -2.56 9.10
C ILE A 72 -2.02 -1.75 9.15
N SER A 73 -1.25 -1.89 10.21
CA SER A 73 -0.01 -1.13 10.35
C SER A 73 1.00 -1.46 9.26
N ALA A 74 1.83 -0.48 8.90
CA ALA A 74 2.89 -0.67 7.93
C ALA A 74 3.84 -1.79 8.35
N ALA A 75 4.14 -1.91 9.64
CA ALA A 75 5.01 -2.96 10.16
C ALA A 75 4.43 -4.35 9.87
N THR A 76 3.14 -4.54 10.10
CA THR A 76 2.47 -5.82 9.81
C THR A 76 2.48 -6.13 8.33
N LEU A 77 2.18 -5.13 7.49
CA LEU A 77 2.18 -5.33 6.04
C LEU A 77 3.58 -5.66 5.51
N ARG A 78 4.61 -4.99 6.02
CA ARG A 78 5.99 -5.29 5.64
C ARG A 78 6.38 -6.70 6.02
N LYS A 79 5.94 -7.17 7.17
CA LYS A 79 6.20 -8.53 7.62
C LYS A 79 5.57 -9.55 6.66
N ARG A 80 4.34 -9.31 6.24
CA ARG A 80 3.65 -10.16 5.27
C ARG A 80 4.36 -10.15 3.92
N ALA A 81 4.78 -8.97 3.47
CA ALA A 81 5.50 -8.82 2.21
C ALA A 81 6.87 -9.48 2.27
N GLY A 82 7.55 -9.38 3.41
CA GLY A 82 8.85 -10.03 3.60
C GLY A 82 8.77 -11.54 3.48
N LYS A 83 7.74 -12.14 4.04
CA LYS A 83 7.53 -13.58 3.90
C LYS A 83 7.32 -13.98 2.44
N ALA A 84 6.56 -13.19 1.69
CA ALA A 84 6.34 -13.44 0.28
C ALA A 84 7.66 -13.36 -0.51
N ASN A 85 8.50 -12.38 -0.19
CA ASN A 85 9.80 -12.23 -0.83
C ASN A 85 10.74 -13.37 -0.52
N LEU A 86 10.75 -13.84 0.73
CA LEU A 86 11.57 -14.97 1.11
C LEU A 86 11.20 -16.23 0.34
N LEU A 87 9.91 -16.46 0.16
CA LEU A 87 9.44 -17.61 -0.61
C LEU A 87 9.90 -17.54 -2.06
N ARG A 88 9.97 -16.35 -2.64
CA ARG A 88 10.46 -16.17 -4.00
C ARG A 88 11.96 -16.39 -4.12
N GLU A 89 12.70 -15.98 -3.12
CA GLU A 89 14.16 -16.12 -3.12
C GLU A 89 14.62 -17.57 -3.01
N GLU A 90 13.82 -18.41 -2.42
CA GLU A 90 14.15 -19.83 -2.27
C GLU A 90 13.94 -20.63 -3.57
N ILE A 91 13.30 -20.05 -4.53
CA ILE A 91 13.07 -20.67 -5.83
C ILE A 91 14.18 -20.33 -6.79
#